data_01faf88918cee6534023f97f66ec4c18
#
_entry.id   01faf88918cee6534023f97f66ec4c18
#
_cell.length_a   1.000
_cell.length_b   1.000
_cell.length_c   1.000
_cell.angle_alpha   90.00
_cell.angle_beta   90.00
_cell.angle_gamma   90.00
#
_symmetry.space_group_name_H-M   'P 1'
#
loop_
_entity.id
_entity.type
_entity.pdbx_description
1 polymer ?
#
loop_
_entity_poly.entity_id
_entity_poly.type
_entity_poly.pdbx_seq_one_letter_code
_entity_poly.pdbx_strand_id
1 'polypeptide(L)'
;MLGKVLRDRLIRAITRPPFRDELGRKGRFERIARAGPHLIRRLRLVIDGWPRWSHPLRVIFLSDFHTGSHSDDVARLEGIVAEARAFTPDLVLLGGDFVNMQLFGAGRVPPKVIAAVLARLDARYGQFAVLGNHDYLYGAREIADALRAHAITVLDDESRSVKVKNHSIDLVGIPNARVVSARSKQLLAGLVPESTVGSGRPWNLYRPIAAT
;
A
#
# COMPACT_ATOMS: atom_id res chain seq x y z
N MET A 1 -7.47 32.91 3.40
CA MET A 1 -8.22 32.16 4.43
C MET A 1 -9.62 31.76 3.99
N LEU A 2 -10.41 32.66 3.39
CA LEU A 2 -11.80 32.40 2.96
C LEU A 2 -11.93 31.22 1.98
N GLY A 3 -11.03 31.10 1.01
CA GLY A 3 -11.05 30.03 0.01
C GLY A 3 -10.84 28.61 0.57
N LYS A 4 -10.04 28.46 1.63
CA LYS A 4 -9.82 27.18 2.29
C LYS A 4 -11.08 26.70 3.02
N VAL A 5 -11.73 27.61 3.75
CA VAL A 5 -12.97 27.33 4.49
C VAL A 5 -14.11 26.98 3.53
N LEU A 6 -14.24 27.70 2.42
CA LEU A 6 -15.26 27.44 1.40
C LEU A 6 -15.03 26.08 0.73
N ARG A 7 -13.78 25.77 0.37
CA ARG A 7 -13.38 24.47 -0.18
C ARG A 7 -13.68 23.33 0.79
N ASP A 8 -13.34 23.48 2.08
CA ASP A 8 -13.56 22.44 3.08
C ASP A 8 -15.06 22.23 3.35
N ARG A 9 -15.87 23.31 3.30
CA ARG A 9 -17.33 23.21 3.36
C ARG A 9 -17.92 22.49 2.14
N LEU A 10 -17.44 22.82 0.94
CA LEU A 10 -17.87 22.18 -0.29
C LEU A 10 -17.50 20.69 -0.30
N ILE A 11 -16.27 20.34 0.08
CA ILE A 11 -15.82 18.97 0.22
C ILE A 11 -16.71 18.22 1.21
N ARG A 12 -16.99 18.79 2.38
CA ARG A 12 -17.88 18.18 3.37
C ARG A 12 -19.31 17.99 2.85
N ALA A 13 -19.83 18.92 2.09
CA ALA A 13 -21.17 18.82 1.51
C ALA A 13 -21.26 17.71 0.45
N ILE A 14 -20.21 17.51 -0.34
CA ILE A 14 -20.15 16.50 -1.41
C ILE A 14 -19.85 15.10 -0.84
N THR A 15 -19.05 15.01 0.23
CA THR A 15 -18.66 13.73 0.83
C THR A 15 -19.60 13.22 1.92
N ARG A 16 -20.65 14.00 2.25
CA ARG A 16 -21.70 13.60 3.19
C ARG A 16 -22.88 12.91 2.50
N PRO A 17 -23.88 12.46 3.25
CA PRO A 17 -25.06 11.83 2.66
C PRO A 17 -25.48 12.51 1.34
N PRO A 18 -25.87 11.72 0.36
CA PRO A 18 -26.42 10.38 0.47
C PRO A 18 -25.41 9.24 0.52
N PHE A 19 -24.09 9.49 0.44
CA PHE A 19 -23.09 8.44 0.34
C PHE A 19 -22.75 7.83 1.71
N ARG A 20 -22.43 8.68 2.70
CA ARG A 20 -22.14 8.23 4.07
C ARG A 20 -22.43 9.34 5.08
N ASP A 21 -23.00 9.02 6.23
CA ASP A 21 -23.08 9.95 7.36
C ASP A 21 -21.85 9.82 8.28
N GLU A 22 -21.70 10.75 9.23
CA GLU A 22 -20.58 10.77 10.19
C GLU A 22 -20.54 9.53 11.09
N LEU A 23 -21.65 8.86 11.26
CA LEU A 23 -21.79 7.63 12.05
C LEU A 23 -21.59 6.38 11.19
N GLY A 24 -21.23 6.53 9.91
CA GLY A 24 -21.01 5.41 9.01
C GLY A 24 -22.29 4.67 8.59
N ARG A 25 -23.47 5.27 8.82
CA ARG A 25 -24.76 4.67 8.44
C ARG A 25 -24.91 4.71 6.92
N LYS A 26 -25.66 3.75 6.40
CA LYS A 26 -25.91 3.58 4.96
C LYS A 26 -26.71 4.74 4.39
N GLY A 27 -26.17 5.42 3.38
CA GLY A 27 -26.86 6.45 2.64
C GLY A 27 -27.79 5.88 1.55
N ARG A 28 -28.64 6.74 0.95
CA ARG A 28 -29.59 6.34 -0.11
C ARG A 28 -28.93 5.71 -1.33
N PHE A 29 -27.69 6.07 -1.63
CA PHE A 29 -26.92 5.61 -2.79
C PHE A 29 -25.81 4.62 -2.42
N GLU A 30 -25.86 4.01 -1.23
CA GLU A 30 -24.84 3.08 -0.75
C GLU A 30 -24.53 1.97 -1.76
N ARG A 31 -25.56 1.40 -2.40
CA ARG A 31 -25.37 0.33 -3.39
C ARG A 31 -24.58 0.79 -4.61
N ILE A 32 -24.75 2.04 -5.04
CA ILE A 32 -24.05 2.62 -6.19
C ILE A 32 -22.62 3.04 -5.78
N ALA A 33 -22.42 3.38 -4.51
CA ALA A 33 -21.14 3.83 -3.99
C ALA A 33 -20.24 2.68 -3.50
N ARG A 34 -20.61 1.41 -3.68
CA ARG A 34 -19.79 0.27 -3.32
C ARG A 34 -18.62 0.08 -4.27
N ALA A 35 -17.50 -0.38 -3.72
CA ALA A 35 -16.35 -0.77 -4.51
C ALA A 35 -16.65 -2.01 -5.37
N GLY A 36 -16.02 -2.10 -6.53
CA GLY A 36 -15.92 -3.34 -7.28
C GLY A 36 -15.08 -4.40 -6.55
N PRO A 37 -15.14 -5.66 -7.01
CA PRO A 37 -14.32 -6.73 -6.44
C PRO A 37 -12.83 -6.43 -6.66
N HIS A 38 -11.99 -6.81 -5.69
CA HIS A 38 -10.55 -6.76 -5.84
C HIS A 38 -10.04 -7.92 -6.72
N LEU A 39 -8.87 -7.73 -7.34
CA LEU A 39 -8.26 -8.72 -8.21
C LEU A 39 -7.13 -9.44 -7.46
N ILE A 40 -7.18 -10.77 -7.46
CA ILE A 40 -6.10 -11.60 -6.93
C ILE A 40 -5.27 -12.15 -8.08
N ARG A 41 -3.96 -11.90 -8.03
CA ARG A 41 -2.99 -12.47 -8.96
C ARG A 41 -2.03 -13.35 -8.18
N ARG A 42 -1.83 -14.58 -8.67
CA ARG A 42 -0.84 -15.52 -8.11
C ARG A 42 0.31 -15.64 -9.07
N LEU A 43 1.49 -15.31 -8.60
CA LEU A 43 2.72 -15.37 -9.38
C LEU A 43 3.69 -16.33 -8.69
N ARG A 44 4.38 -17.13 -9.46
CA ARG A 44 5.53 -17.91 -9.01
C ARG A 44 6.77 -17.34 -9.67
N LEU A 45 7.64 -16.75 -8.86
CA LEU A 45 8.90 -16.19 -9.32
C LEU A 45 10.02 -17.19 -9.05
N VAL A 46 10.84 -17.43 -10.05
CA VAL A 46 12.10 -18.16 -9.93
C VAL A 46 13.20 -17.13 -10.20
N ILE A 47 14.04 -16.90 -9.20
CA ILE A 47 15.07 -15.86 -9.23
C ILE A 47 16.42 -16.57 -9.15
N ASP A 48 17.29 -16.33 -10.13
CA ASP A 48 18.64 -16.86 -10.14
C ASP A 48 19.43 -16.31 -8.95
N GLY A 49 20.22 -17.20 -8.30
CA GLY A 49 20.94 -16.81 -7.08
C GLY A 49 20.07 -16.74 -5.81
N TRP A 50 18.75 -16.89 -5.94
CA TRP A 50 17.88 -16.93 -4.77
C TRP A 50 18.18 -18.17 -3.90
N PRO A 51 18.17 -18.02 -2.57
CA PRO A 51 18.41 -19.16 -1.68
C PRO A 51 17.44 -20.31 -1.94
N ARG A 52 17.98 -21.52 -2.08
CA ARG A 52 17.17 -22.73 -2.24
C ARG A 52 16.63 -23.17 -0.88
N TRP A 53 15.40 -22.81 -0.57
CA TRP A 53 14.70 -23.24 0.63
C TRP A 53 13.84 -24.47 0.34
N SER A 54 13.57 -25.26 1.38
CA SER A 54 12.65 -26.41 1.29
C SER A 54 11.24 -26.00 0.86
N HIS A 55 10.83 -24.78 1.21
CA HIS A 55 9.54 -24.21 0.84
C HIS A 55 9.71 -22.82 0.25
N PRO A 56 8.92 -22.45 -0.76
CA PRO A 56 8.94 -21.09 -1.33
C PRO A 56 8.57 -20.05 -0.27
N LEU A 57 9.16 -18.86 -0.36
CA LEU A 57 8.75 -17.70 0.43
C LEU A 57 7.41 -17.20 -0.10
N ARG A 58 6.42 -17.11 0.77
CA ARG A 58 5.08 -16.57 0.43
C ARG A 58 5.04 -15.08 0.74
N VAL A 59 4.99 -14.29 -0.30
CA VAL A 59 4.92 -12.83 -0.21
C VAL A 59 3.55 -12.37 -0.65
N ILE A 60 2.89 -11.59 0.20
CA ILE A 60 1.69 -10.85 -0.19
C ILE A 60 2.09 -9.44 -0.54
N PHE A 61 1.69 -8.96 -1.70
CA PHE A 61 1.79 -7.56 -2.11
C PHE A 61 0.40 -6.97 -2.26
N LEU A 62 0.13 -5.88 -1.54
CA LEU A 62 -1.13 -5.14 -1.59
C LEU A 62 -0.84 -3.66 -1.87
N SER A 63 -1.63 -3.04 -2.75
CA SER A 63 -1.46 -1.64 -3.15
C SER A 63 -2.80 -1.02 -3.54
N ASP A 64 -2.84 0.29 -3.66
CA ASP A 64 -3.96 1.05 -4.22
C ASP A 64 -5.28 0.83 -3.48
N PHE A 65 -5.23 0.89 -2.16
CA PHE A 65 -6.42 0.71 -1.31
C PHE A 65 -7.44 1.82 -1.50
N HIS A 66 -6.97 3.08 -1.64
CA HIS A 66 -7.79 4.28 -1.77
C HIS A 66 -8.98 4.29 -0.81
N THR A 67 -8.72 3.90 0.44
CA THR A 67 -9.75 3.76 1.47
C THR A 67 -10.42 5.10 1.75
N GLY A 68 -11.74 5.15 1.62
CA GLY A 68 -12.55 6.37 1.64
C GLY A 68 -13.18 6.71 0.28
N SER A 69 -12.86 5.95 -0.77
CA SER A 69 -13.48 6.12 -2.09
C SER A 69 -14.91 5.62 -2.16
N HIS A 70 -15.24 4.61 -1.36
CA HIS A 70 -16.51 3.90 -1.42
C HIS A 70 -17.14 3.75 -0.02
N SER A 71 -18.43 3.47 0.01
CA SER A 71 -19.20 3.39 1.25
C SER A 71 -18.85 2.19 2.13
N ASP A 72 -18.29 1.14 1.55
CA ASP A 72 -17.96 -0.14 2.19
C ASP A 72 -16.44 -0.39 2.30
N ASP A 73 -15.62 0.62 2.10
CA ASP A 73 -14.17 0.47 1.99
C ASP A 73 -13.50 -0.17 3.21
N VAL A 74 -13.95 0.12 4.43
CA VAL A 74 -13.38 -0.52 5.62
C VAL A 74 -13.73 -2.01 5.66
N ALA A 75 -14.99 -2.35 5.40
CA ALA A 75 -15.43 -3.75 5.34
C ALA A 75 -14.74 -4.51 4.19
N ARG A 76 -14.56 -3.84 3.05
CA ARG A 76 -13.80 -4.38 1.91
C ARG A 76 -12.34 -4.64 2.29
N LEU A 77 -11.68 -3.69 2.96
CA LEU A 77 -10.31 -3.86 3.42
C LEU A 77 -10.20 -5.01 4.42
N GLU A 78 -11.15 -5.15 5.35
CA GLU A 78 -11.21 -6.29 6.27
C GLU A 78 -11.35 -7.63 5.53
N GLY A 79 -12.18 -7.68 4.50
CA GLY A 79 -12.33 -8.86 3.63
C GLY A 79 -11.04 -9.21 2.90
N ILE A 80 -10.35 -8.23 2.31
CA ILE A 80 -9.04 -8.40 1.65
C ILE A 80 -8.00 -8.95 2.65
N VAL A 81 -7.94 -8.37 3.84
CA VAL A 81 -7.01 -8.83 4.88
C VAL A 81 -7.31 -10.25 5.33
N ALA A 82 -8.58 -10.59 5.53
CA ALA A 82 -8.98 -11.95 5.90
C ALA A 82 -8.59 -12.97 4.82
N GLU A 83 -8.82 -12.63 3.55
CA GLU A 83 -8.43 -13.48 2.43
C GLU A 83 -6.91 -13.60 2.29
N ALA A 84 -6.16 -12.50 2.42
CA ALA A 84 -4.71 -12.50 2.38
C ALA A 84 -4.10 -13.35 3.51
N ARG A 85 -4.65 -13.29 4.72
CA ARG A 85 -4.22 -14.13 5.85
C ARG A 85 -4.39 -15.62 5.58
N ALA A 86 -5.43 -16.02 4.85
CA ALA A 86 -5.67 -17.42 4.51
C ALA A 86 -4.51 -18.03 3.70
N PHE A 87 -3.70 -17.22 3.01
CA PHE A 87 -2.47 -17.64 2.34
C PHE A 87 -1.29 -17.84 3.29
N THR A 88 -1.44 -17.54 4.58
CA THR A 88 -0.38 -17.63 5.59
C THR A 88 0.94 -17.01 5.12
N PRO A 89 0.98 -15.68 4.91
CA PRO A 89 2.13 -15.01 4.33
C PRO A 89 3.36 -15.10 5.24
N ASP A 90 4.53 -15.25 4.63
CA ASP A 90 5.80 -15.15 5.32
C ASP A 90 6.25 -13.68 5.41
N LEU A 91 5.90 -12.88 4.39
CA LEU A 91 6.23 -11.46 4.27
C LEU A 91 5.06 -10.69 3.65
N VAL A 92 4.82 -9.48 4.13
CA VAL A 92 3.80 -8.58 3.56
C VAL A 92 4.46 -7.29 3.09
N LEU A 93 4.16 -6.91 1.86
CA LEU A 93 4.60 -5.67 1.23
C LEU A 93 3.37 -4.82 0.88
N LEU A 94 3.34 -3.59 1.35
CA LEU A 94 2.27 -2.63 1.14
C LEU A 94 2.75 -1.50 0.23
N GLY A 95 2.17 -1.42 -0.97
CA GLY A 95 2.65 -0.56 -2.06
C GLY A 95 2.17 0.88 -2.02
N GLY A 96 1.49 1.32 -0.94
CA GLY A 96 1.00 2.69 -0.80
C GLY A 96 -0.41 2.93 -1.32
N ASP A 97 -0.76 4.22 -1.41
CA ASP A 97 -2.10 4.74 -1.71
C ASP A 97 -3.17 4.17 -0.77
N PHE A 98 -2.87 4.28 0.54
CA PHE A 98 -3.75 3.81 1.61
C PHE A 98 -5.04 4.60 1.69
N VAL A 99 -4.96 5.90 1.47
CA VAL A 99 -6.06 6.85 1.60
C VAL A 99 -6.56 7.35 0.26
N ASN A 100 -7.83 7.75 0.23
CA ASN A 100 -8.38 8.44 -0.93
C ASN A 100 -8.32 9.96 -0.76
N MET A 101 -7.89 10.63 -1.83
CA MET A 101 -7.89 12.09 -1.95
C MET A 101 -8.94 12.60 -2.95
N GLN A 102 -9.80 11.74 -3.49
CA GLN A 102 -10.82 12.16 -4.43
C GLN A 102 -11.91 12.97 -3.74
N LEU A 103 -12.44 13.97 -4.46
CA LEU A 103 -13.51 14.84 -3.97
C LEU A 103 -14.84 14.10 -3.78
N PHE A 104 -15.04 13.03 -4.54
CA PHE A 104 -16.24 12.20 -4.49
C PHE A 104 -15.90 10.87 -3.85
N GLY A 105 -16.60 10.51 -2.81
CA GLY A 105 -16.39 9.25 -2.11
C GLY A 105 -17.14 9.17 -0.79
N ALA A 106 -16.97 8.06 -0.09
CA ALA A 106 -17.67 7.78 1.17
C ALA A 106 -17.14 8.57 2.38
N GLY A 107 -16.21 9.48 2.18
CA GLY A 107 -15.59 10.29 3.23
C GLY A 107 -14.20 9.81 3.60
N ARG A 108 -13.57 10.52 4.52
CA ARG A 108 -12.21 10.21 4.98
C ARG A 108 -12.24 9.09 6.01
N VAL A 109 -11.51 8.02 5.75
CA VAL A 109 -11.21 7.00 6.75
C VAL A 109 -9.89 7.37 7.43
N PRO A 110 -9.87 7.51 8.77
CA PRO A 110 -8.63 7.86 9.48
C PRO A 110 -7.52 6.83 9.24
N PRO A 111 -6.26 7.26 9.01
CA PRO A 111 -5.12 6.35 8.79
C PRO A 111 -4.96 5.29 9.88
N LYS A 112 -5.26 5.62 11.12
CA LYS A 112 -5.22 4.68 12.25
C LYS A 112 -6.18 3.49 12.09
N VAL A 113 -7.34 3.71 11.46
CA VAL A 113 -8.32 2.63 11.21
C VAL A 113 -7.78 1.71 10.13
N ILE A 114 -7.21 2.27 9.06
CA ILE A 114 -6.58 1.52 7.97
C ILE A 114 -5.42 0.68 8.50
N ALA A 115 -4.51 1.31 9.26
CA ALA A 115 -3.36 0.65 9.85
C ALA A 115 -3.76 -0.50 10.80
N ALA A 116 -4.78 -0.30 11.64
CA ALA A 116 -5.28 -1.33 12.53
C ALA A 116 -5.84 -2.55 11.79
N VAL A 117 -6.50 -2.35 10.65
CA VAL A 117 -6.98 -3.46 9.82
C VAL A 117 -5.83 -4.17 9.15
N LEU A 118 -4.87 -3.43 8.55
CA LEU A 118 -3.70 -4.00 7.87
C LEU A 118 -2.78 -4.76 8.82
N ALA A 119 -2.64 -4.32 10.06
CA ALA A 119 -1.83 -5.00 11.08
C ALA A 119 -2.28 -6.45 11.34
N ARG A 120 -3.53 -6.78 11.04
CA ARG A 120 -4.05 -8.15 11.17
C ARG A 120 -3.48 -9.13 10.14
N LEU A 121 -2.71 -8.67 9.15
CA LEU A 121 -2.09 -9.55 8.14
C LEU A 121 -1.11 -10.54 8.74
N ASP A 122 -0.42 -10.17 9.83
CA ASP A 122 0.42 -11.05 10.66
C ASP A 122 1.38 -11.93 9.84
N ALA A 123 2.48 -11.36 9.38
CA ALA A 123 3.49 -12.06 8.58
C ALA A 123 4.72 -12.39 9.43
N ARG A 124 5.22 -13.62 9.30
CA ARG A 124 6.34 -14.16 10.09
C ARG A 124 7.59 -13.26 10.06
N TYR A 125 7.90 -12.68 8.91
CA TYR A 125 9.09 -11.83 8.70
C TYR A 125 8.75 -10.35 8.62
N GLY A 126 7.53 -9.99 9.01
CA GLY A 126 7.08 -8.61 9.15
C GLY A 126 6.30 -8.06 7.97
N GLN A 127 5.85 -6.84 8.17
CA GLN A 127 5.07 -6.06 7.22
C GLN A 127 5.85 -4.79 6.91
N PHE A 128 6.00 -4.48 5.62
CA PHE A 128 6.74 -3.34 5.12
C PHE A 128 5.87 -2.53 4.17
N ALA A 129 5.95 -1.22 4.29
CA ALA A 129 5.14 -0.29 3.51
C ALA A 129 5.98 0.79 2.86
N VAL A 130 5.57 1.22 1.68
CA VAL A 130 5.95 2.49 1.09
C VAL A 130 4.74 3.40 1.02
N LEU A 131 4.94 4.70 0.86
CA LEU A 131 3.84 5.66 0.71
C LEU A 131 3.63 5.98 -0.77
N GLY A 132 2.36 5.99 -1.20
CA GLY A 132 1.95 6.39 -2.54
C GLY A 132 1.72 7.89 -2.67
N ASN A 133 1.42 8.35 -3.87
CA ASN A 133 1.20 9.78 -4.12
C ASN A 133 -0.04 10.35 -3.40
N HIS A 134 -1.08 9.55 -3.20
CA HIS A 134 -2.26 9.97 -2.43
C HIS A 134 -1.93 10.15 -0.95
N ASP A 135 -1.04 9.34 -0.41
CA ASP A 135 -0.59 9.41 0.97
C ASP A 135 0.20 10.71 1.22
N TYR A 136 1.08 11.09 0.29
CA TYR A 136 1.80 12.36 0.37
C TYR A 136 0.87 13.58 0.30
N LEU A 137 -0.16 13.52 -0.55
CA LEU A 137 -1.16 14.60 -0.67
C LEU A 137 -2.05 14.71 0.57
N TYR A 138 -2.32 13.59 1.23
CA TYR A 138 -3.11 13.55 2.45
C TYR A 138 -2.32 14.07 3.66
N GLY A 139 -1.09 13.59 3.82
CA GLY A 139 -0.22 13.86 4.95
C GLY A 139 0.65 12.65 5.26
N ALA A 140 1.77 12.52 4.54
CA ALA A 140 2.68 11.36 4.63
C ALA A 140 3.07 10.99 6.06
N ARG A 141 3.36 12.00 6.90
CA ARG A 141 3.74 11.79 8.30
C ARG A 141 2.63 11.13 9.11
N GLU A 142 1.39 11.62 8.98
CA GLU A 142 0.25 11.07 9.72
C GLU A 142 0.01 9.59 9.38
N ILE A 143 0.13 9.25 8.09
CA ILE A 143 -0.04 7.87 7.62
C ILE A 143 1.12 7.00 8.09
N ALA A 144 2.36 7.47 7.94
CA ALA A 144 3.54 6.73 8.40
C ALA A 144 3.50 6.47 9.91
N ASP A 145 3.13 7.46 10.70
CA ASP A 145 3.03 7.34 12.15
C ASP A 145 1.92 6.34 12.54
N ALA A 146 0.78 6.36 11.84
CA ALA A 146 -0.29 5.40 12.05
C ALA A 146 0.15 3.95 11.73
N LEU A 147 0.86 3.74 10.62
CA LEU A 147 1.39 2.43 10.24
C LEU A 147 2.42 1.92 11.26
N ARG A 148 3.37 2.77 11.64
CA ARG A 148 4.42 2.45 12.64
C ARG A 148 3.83 2.11 14.01
N ALA A 149 2.78 2.82 14.45
CA ALA A 149 2.07 2.52 15.69
C ALA A 149 1.45 1.12 15.72
N HIS A 150 1.28 0.50 14.56
CA HIS A 150 0.77 -0.86 14.39
C HIS A 150 1.86 -1.86 13.93
N ALA A 151 3.14 -1.58 14.24
CA ALA A 151 4.29 -2.41 13.92
C ALA A 151 4.49 -2.68 12.40
N ILE A 152 3.96 -1.82 11.53
CA ILE A 152 4.22 -1.85 10.09
C ILE A 152 5.43 -0.95 9.82
N THR A 153 6.51 -1.53 9.30
CA THR A 153 7.74 -0.78 8.95
C THR A 153 7.53 0.04 7.70
N VAL A 154 7.63 1.36 7.79
CA VAL A 154 7.55 2.26 6.64
C VAL A 154 8.95 2.55 6.12
N LEU A 155 9.19 2.22 4.87
CA LEU A 155 10.44 2.48 4.14
C LEU A 155 10.24 3.70 3.23
N ASP A 156 10.87 4.80 3.55
CA ASP A 156 10.80 6.07 2.82
C ASP A 156 12.18 6.44 2.29
N ASP A 157 12.50 6.02 1.07
CA ASP A 157 13.85 6.01 0.51
C ASP A 157 14.87 5.33 1.45
N GLU A 158 14.47 4.19 1.99
CA GLU A 158 15.28 3.42 2.94
C GLU A 158 15.41 1.96 2.48
N SER A 159 16.48 1.32 2.93
CA SER A 159 16.67 -0.12 2.80
C SER A 159 16.61 -0.80 4.17
N ARG A 160 16.09 -2.01 4.20
CA ARG A 160 16.02 -2.84 5.39
C ARG A 160 16.41 -4.26 5.08
N SER A 161 17.41 -4.78 5.79
CA SER A 161 17.74 -6.19 5.72
C SER A 161 16.82 -7.00 6.62
N VAL A 162 16.15 -7.98 6.03
CA VAL A 162 15.21 -8.88 6.71
C VAL A 162 15.81 -10.26 6.78
N LYS A 163 15.98 -10.78 7.99
CA LYS A 163 16.49 -12.13 8.18
C LYS A 163 15.39 -13.16 7.94
N VAL A 164 15.53 -13.91 6.86
CA VAL A 164 14.62 -14.99 6.47
C VAL A 164 15.36 -16.31 6.58
N LYS A 165 15.04 -17.11 7.60
CA LYS A 165 15.80 -18.31 7.95
C LYS A 165 17.29 -17.97 8.17
N ASN A 166 18.20 -18.58 7.39
CA ASN A 166 19.65 -18.38 7.48
C ASN A 166 20.19 -17.36 6.45
N HIS A 167 19.29 -16.63 5.75
CA HIS A 167 19.65 -15.66 4.72
C HIS A 167 19.11 -14.28 5.07
N SER A 168 19.76 -13.25 4.56
CA SER A 168 19.25 -11.89 4.58
C SER A 168 18.67 -11.53 3.24
N ILE A 169 17.53 -10.85 3.24
CA ILE A 169 16.88 -10.27 2.06
C ILE A 169 16.83 -8.77 2.29
N ASP A 170 17.37 -8.01 1.34
CA ASP A 170 17.32 -6.55 1.42
C ASP A 170 16.05 -6.05 0.73
N LEU A 171 15.23 -5.34 1.49
CA LEU A 171 14.06 -4.64 1.01
C LEU A 171 14.41 -3.17 0.82
N VAL A 172 14.11 -2.63 -0.35
CA VAL A 172 14.27 -1.21 -0.64
C VAL A 172 12.90 -0.61 -0.87
N GLY A 173 12.54 0.36 -0.06
CA GLY A 173 11.33 1.14 -0.20
C GLY A 173 11.56 2.39 -1.02
N ILE A 174 10.90 2.48 -2.17
CA ILE A 174 10.90 3.65 -3.04
C ILE A 174 9.49 4.23 -3.01
N PRO A 175 9.27 5.31 -2.25
CA PRO A 175 7.98 5.96 -2.21
C PRO A 175 7.72 6.70 -3.52
N ASN A 176 6.46 6.82 -3.90
CA ASN A 176 6.02 7.61 -5.05
C ASN A 176 6.91 7.44 -6.30
N ALA A 177 6.84 6.27 -6.93
CA ALA A 177 7.69 5.87 -8.06
C ALA A 177 7.68 6.84 -9.29
N ARG A 178 6.81 7.86 -9.29
CA ARG A 178 6.81 8.91 -10.32
C ARG A 178 7.99 9.88 -10.20
N VAL A 179 8.56 10.00 -8.99
CA VAL A 179 9.72 10.88 -8.73
C VAL A 179 10.76 10.05 -7.97
N VAL A 180 11.62 9.39 -8.72
CA VAL A 180 12.73 8.63 -8.11
C VAL A 180 13.79 9.61 -7.64
N SER A 181 13.98 9.70 -6.32
CA SER A 181 14.97 10.59 -5.70
C SER A 181 16.41 10.18 -6.02
N ALA A 182 17.37 11.06 -5.79
CA ALA A 182 18.79 10.71 -5.91
C ALA A 182 19.15 9.57 -4.93
N ARG A 183 18.54 9.56 -3.75
CA ARG A 183 18.73 8.51 -2.74
C ARG A 183 18.17 7.17 -3.20
N SER A 184 16.95 7.15 -3.78
CA SER A 184 16.39 5.93 -4.38
C SER A 184 17.31 5.35 -5.45
N LYS A 185 17.90 6.20 -6.30
CA LYS A 185 18.85 5.76 -7.33
C LYS A 185 20.10 5.12 -6.73
N GLN A 186 20.65 5.70 -5.67
CA GLN A 186 21.79 5.13 -4.94
C GLN A 186 21.46 3.79 -4.30
N LEU A 187 20.30 3.68 -3.66
CA LEU A 187 19.84 2.42 -3.06
C LEU A 187 19.68 1.32 -4.11
N LEU A 188 19.10 1.65 -5.26
CA LEU A 188 18.92 0.70 -6.37
C LEU A 188 20.28 0.27 -6.96
N ALA A 189 21.22 1.21 -7.13
CA ALA A 189 22.56 0.91 -7.63
C ALA A 189 23.32 -0.05 -6.69
N GLY A 190 23.14 0.07 -5.38
CA GLY A 190 23.75 -0.81 -4.39
C GLY A 190 23.18 -2.24 -4.36
N LEU A 191 21.99 -2.46 -4.96
CA LEU A 191 21.38 -3.78 -5.05
C LEU A 191 21.79 -4.58 -6.29
N VAL A 192 22.33 -3.90 -7.32
CA VAL A 192 22.75 -4.55 -8.55
C VAL A 192 24.21 -4.98 -8.39
N PRO A 193 24.56 -6.27 -8.42
CA PRO A 193 25.96 -6.69 -8.41
C PRO A 193 26.70 -6.10 -9.62
N GLU A 194 27.91 -5.59 -9.43
CA GLU A 194 28.74 -5.00 -10.50
C GLU A 194 28.91 -5.93 -11.71
N SER A 195 28.83 -7.24 -11.52
CA SER A 195 28.89 -8.24 -12.58
C SER A 195 27.72 -8.23 -13.56
N THR A 196 26.61 -7.55 -13.25
CA THR A 196 25.42 -7.49 -14.10
C THR A 196 25.40 -6.27 -15.03
N VAL A 197 26.36 -5.36 -14.91
CA VAL A 197 26.45 -4.13 -15.73
C VAL A 197 26.83 -4.43 -17.20
N GLY A 198 27.23 -5.67 -17.52
CA GLY A 198 27.71 -6.08 -18.86
C GLY A 198 26.67 -6.61 -19.83
N SER A 199 25.45 -6.94 -19.42
CA SER A 199 24.42 -7.51 -20.32
C SER A 199 23.04 -6.90 -20.08
N GLY A 200 22.88 -5.74 -20.62
CA GLY A 200 21.66 -5.02 -20.97
C GLY A 200 20.33 -5.55 -20.46
N ARG A 201 19.84 -4.93 -19.48
CA ARG A 201 18.50 -4.50 -19.07
C ARG A 201 18.36 -4.56 -17.54
N PRO A 202 18.17 -3.42 -16.87
CA PRO A 202 17.78 -3.43 -15.47
C PRO A 202 16.44 -4.16 -15.34
N TRP A 203 16.32 -5.01 -14.34
CA TRP A 203 15.08 -5.68 -13.97
C TRP A 203 14.05 -4.61 -13.57
N ASN A 204 13.27 -4.16 -14.54
CA ASN A 204 12.19 -3.23 -14.29
C ASN A 204 11.00 -4.06 -13.81
N LEU A 205 10.91 -4.31 -12.49
CA LEU A 205 9.74 -4.93 -11.85
C LEU A 205 8.52 -4.01 -11.91
N TYR A 206 8.68 -2.80 -12.40
CA TYR A 206 7.61 -1.85 -12.63
C TYR A 206 7.26 -1.82 -14.12
N ARG A 207 6.42 -2.72 -14.55
CA ARG A 207 5.65 -2.54 -15.80
C ARG A 207 4.31 -1.94 -15.38
N PRO A 208 4.03 -0.67 -15.69
CA PRO A 208 2.67 -0.17 -15.51
C PRO A 208 1.76 -1.04 -16.39
N ILE A 209 0.79 -1.68 -15.76
CA ILE A 209 -0.26 -2.39 -16.50
C ILE A 209 -1.09 -1.29 -17.13
N ALA A 210 -0.99 -1.15 -18.45
CA ALA A 210 -1.90 -0.29 -19.19
C ALA A 210 -3.33 -0.74 -18.84
N ALA A 211 -4.12 0.20 -18.33
CA ALA A 211 -5.55 0.00 -18.19
C ALA A 211 -6.13 -0.17 -19.60
N THR A 212 -6.66 -1.35 -19.88
CA THR A 212 -7.60 -1.58 -20.99
C THR A 212 -9.00 -1.48 -20.45
#